data_d08fbb2312d22054c07cd8a6ee522355
#
_entry.id   d08fbb2312d22054c07cd8a6ee522355
#
_cell.length_a   1.000
_cell.length_b   1.000
_cell.length_c   1.000
_cell.angle_alpha   90.00
_cell.angle_beta   90.00
_cell.angle_gamma   90.00
#
_symmetry.space_group_name_H-M   'P 1'
#
loop_
_entity.id
_entity.type
_entity.pdbx_description
1 polymer ?
#
loop_
_entity_poly.entity_id
_entity_poly.type
_entity_poly.pdbx_seq_one_letter_code
_entity_poly.pdbx_strand_id
1 'polypeptide(L)'
;MKTLLIVSTLHLTLTLFAADEEASLYFPPAKGLWENINPVQIGWNPAKLKELMDYAGKNKSSGVVILYRGRILAEQYWPLDPKEKTAAGKPNPYFHMRLGKDAKDRAIEDVASAQKSVTAMLVGIAQHKGLLKITDPVHKHLGKSWSKAPAAAEAKITIRHLITMSSGLNARLQYEAPAGTKWFYNTTAYSRSLTCVSKAAKMEANILTKKWLTGPLGMKDSRWAKRPWSERGGIVANKYGLATTARDLARFGILMLANGNWEKNNVIEDKAYLKAAISPSTKINPSYGYLWWLNGGPFVARGNGQKRQGRLTPSAPKDMYAAQGKLGRRLYVLPTHQLVITRLGDQPGNTFNTEFFKRLRLASGK
;
A
#
# COMPACT_ATOMS: atom_id res chain seq x y z
N MET A 1 -29.68 60.39 -8.68
CA MET A 1 -28.27 59.88 -8.61
C MET A 1 -28.10 59.01 -7.35
N LYS A 2 -28.29 57.72 -7.44
CA LYS A 2 -27.87 56.71 -6.46
C LYS A 2 -28.34 55.34 -6.96
N THR A 3 -27.63 54.76 -7.90
CA THR A 3 -27.77 53.31 -8.22
C THR A 3 -26.52 52.92 -8.98
N LEU A 4 -25.47 52.51 -8.26
CA LEU A 4 -24.37 51.70 -8.79
C LEU A 4 -23.42 51.34 -7.65
N LEU A 5 -23.67 50.25 -6.96
CA LEU A 5 -22.64 49.52 -6.16
C LEU A 5 -23.21 48.23 -5.52
N ILE A 6 -23.67 47.26 -6.32
CA ILE A 6 -23.99 45.90 -5.80
C ILE A 6 -23.71 44.86 -6.87
N VAL A 7 -22.58 44.85 -7.54
CA VAL A 7 -22.25 43.78 -8.50
C VAL A 7 -20.86 43.17 -8.24
N SER A 8 -20.03 43.76 -7.39
CA SER A 8 -18.63 43.32 -7.28
C SER A 8 -18.35 42.28 -6.17
N THR A 9 -19.26 42.08 -5.21
CA THR A 9 -19.03 41.20 -4.06
C THR A 9 -19.43 39.73 -4.32
N LEU A 10 -20.35 39.46 -5.25
CA LEU A 10 -20.82 38.09 -5.51
C LEU A 10 -19.81 37.24 -6.28
N HIS A 11 -18.98 37.83 -7.14
CA HIS A 11 -17.96 37.11 -7.91
C HIS A 11 -16.75 36.72 -7.08
N LEU A 12 -16.39 37.50 -6.05
CA LEU A 12 -15.22 37.22 -5.19
C LEU A 12 -15.49 36.08 -4.21
N THR A 13 -16.72 35.97 -3.72
CA THR A 13 -17.12 34.87 -2.81
C THR A 13 -17.22 33.52 -3.53
N LEU A 14 -17.72 33.48 -4.78
CA LEU A 14 -17.76 32.21 -5.54
C LEU A 14 -16.37 31.68 -5.89
N THR A 15 -15.42 32.57 -6.23
CA THR A 15 -14.03 32.14 -6.53
C THR A 15 -13.29 31.70 -5.29
N LEU A 16 -13.53 32.28 -4.12
CA LEU A 16 -12.95 31.85 -2.86
C LEU A 16 -13.50 30.46 -2.41
N PHE A 17 -14.80 30.22 -2.53
CA PHE A 17 -15.39 28.90 -2.24
C PHE A 17 -14.92 27.83 -3.19
N ALA A 18 -14.81 28.10 -4.48
CA ALA A 18 -14.29 27.16 -5.47
C ALA A 18 -12.79 26.84 -5.23
N ALA A 19 -11.97 27.83 -4.87
CA ALA A 19 -10.56 27.66 -4.54
C ALA A 19 -10.35 26.84 -3.26
N ASP A 20 -11.19 27.01 -2.24
CA ASP A 20 -11.14 26.23 -0.99
C ASP A 20 -11.63 24.76 -1.21
N GLU A 21 -12.61 24.56 -2.06
CA GLU A 21 -13.11 23.23 -2.41
C GLU A 21 -12.08 22.42 -3.23
N GLU A 22 -11.37 23.05 -4.15
CA GLU A 22 -10.23 22.45 -4.87
C GLU A 22 -9.02 22.18 -3.95
N ALA A 23 -8.85 22.94 -2.88
CA ALA A 23 -7.79 22.75 -1.89
C ALA A 23 -8.05 21.57 -0.96
N SER A 24 -9.30 21.14 -0.77
CA SER A 24 -9.69 20.05 0.11
C SER A 24 -9.31 18.67 -0.45
N LEU A 25 -9.09 17.69 0.46
CA LEU A 25 -8.89 16.30 0.07
C LEU A 25 -10.23 15.72 -0.40
N TYR A 26 -10.25 15.27 -1.65
CA TYR A 26 -11.41 14.61 -2.26
C TYR A 26 -11.44 13.12 -1.95
N PHE A 27 -12.62 12.63 -1.62
CA PHE A 27 -12.89 11.21 -1.40
C PHE A 27 -13.82 10.71 -2.53
N PRO A 28 -13.34 9.87 -3.42
CA PRO A 28 -14.14 9.43 -4.55
C PRO A 28 -15.34 8.59 -4.09
N PRO A 29 -16.54 8.78 -4.68
CA PRO A 29 -17.74 8.04 -4.31
C PRO A 29 -17.57 6.55 -4.59
N ALA A 30 -18.28 5.69 -3.83
CA ALA A 30 -18.26 4.23 -4.03
C ALA A 30 -18.80 3.82 -5.40
N LYS A 31 -19.70 4.62 -5.98
CA LYS A 31 -20.27 4.46 -7.32
C LYS A 31 -20.17 5.78 -8.08
N GLY A 32 -20.05 5.70 -9.41
CA GLY A 32 -20.00 6.89 -10.27
C GLY A 32 -18.60 7.27 -10.73
N LEU A 33 -18.49 8.50 -11.24
CA LEU A 33 -17.24 9.04 -11.76
C LEU A 33 -16.42 9.64 -10.62
N TRP A 34 -15.10 9.53 -10.75
CA TRP A 34 -14.17 10.24 -9.88
C TRP A 34 -13.88 11.61 -10.50
N GLU A 35 -13.69 12.61 -9.68
CA GLU A 35 -13.22 13.91 -10.13
C GLU A 35 -11.82 13.83 -10.72
N ASN A 36 -11.63 14.60 -11.78
CA ASN A 36 -10.32 14.83 -12.37
C ASN A 36 -9.81 16.22 -11.98
N ILE A 37 -8.50 16.39 -11.98
CA ILE A 37 -7.89 17.71 -11.85
C ILE A 37 -7.04 17.99 -13.09
N ASN A 38 -7.18 19.20 -13.63
CA ASN A 38 -6.37 19.63 -14.75
C ASN A 38 -4.92 19.87 -14.28
N PRO A 39 -3.92 19.18 -14.86
CA PRO A 39 -2.53 19.35 -14.46
C PRO A 39 -2.03 20.80 -14.57
N VAL A 40 -2.51 21.58 -15.54
CA VAL A 40 -2.12 22.99 -15.70
C VAL A 40 -2.55 23.84 -14.52
N GLN A 41 -3.75 23.60 -13.95
CA GLN A 41 -4.26 24.38 -12.81
C GLN A 41 -3.41 24.22 -11.55
N ILE A 42 -2.68 23.10 -11.42
CA ILE A 42 -1.79 22.84 -10.28
C ILE A 42 -0.32 23.01 -10.63
N GLY A 43 -0.02 23.67 -11.76
CA GLY A 43 1.35 23.99 -12.20
C GLY A 43 2.14 22.79 -12.76
N TRP A 44 1.45 21.73 -13.17
CA TRP A 44 2.10 20.57 -13.78
C TRP A 44 2.18 20.72 -15.31
N ASN A 45 3.21 20.15 -15.91
CA ASN A 45 3.38 20.08 -17.34
C ASN A 45 2.66 18.85 -17.93
N PRO A 46 1.57 19.03 -18.73
CA PRO A 46 0.81 17.90 -19.27
C PRO A 46 1.60 16.99 -20.20
N ALA A 47 2.53 17.58 -21.01
CA ALA A 47 3.36 16.79 -21.92
C ALA A 47 4.33 15.88 -21.14
N LYS A 48 4.95 16.40 -20.08
CA LYS A 48 5.83 15.61 -19.20
C LYS A 48 5.04 14.56 -18.40
N LEU A 49 3.81 14.85 -18.00
CA LEU A 49 2.92 13.90 -17.37
C LEU A 49 2.56 12.75 -18.34
N LYS A 50 2.28 13.08 -19.59
CA LYS A 50 2.08 12.07 -20.65
C LYS A 50 3.32 11.20 -20.86
N GLU A 51 4.52 11.79 -20.95
CA GLU A 51 5.79 11.05 -21.06
C GLU A 51 5.99 10.09 -19.86
N LEU A 52 5.61 10.49 -18.65
CA LEU A 52 5.64 9.64 -17.47
C LEU A 52 4.70 8.44 -17.61
N MET A 53 3.48 8.66 -18.08
CA MET A 53 2.48 7.60 -18.27
C MET A 53 2.90 6.63 -19.38
N ASP A 54 3.41 7.17 -20.52
CA ASP A 54 3.94 6.35 -21.61
C ASP A 54 5.12 5.48 -21.16
N TYR A 55 6.02 6.06 -20.32
CA TYR A 55 7.11 5.31 -19.72
C TYR A 55 6.60 4.17 -18.83
N ALA A 56 5.55 4.41 -18.01
CA ALA A 56 4.96 3.39 -17.18
C ALA A 56 4.34 2.26 -18.01
N GLY A 57 3.65 2.57 -19.13
CA GLY A 57 3.10 1.58 -20.05
C GLY A 57 4.20 0.72 -20.70
N LYS A 58 5.25 1.34 -21.24
CA LYS A 58 6.41 0.65 -21.83
C LYS A 58 7.11 -0.27 -20.83
N ASN A 59 6.95 -0.04 -19.52
CA ASN A 59 7.49 -0.86 -18.45
C ASN A 59 6.45 -1.84 -17.88
N LYS A 60 5.59 -2.40 -18.75
CA LYS A 60 4.67 -3.50 -18.42
C LYS A 60 3.69 -3.20 -17.28
N SER A 61 3.25 -1.96 -17.18
CA SER A 61 2.14 -1.63 -16.29
C SER A 61 0.82 -2.12 -16.89
N SER A 62 -0.05 -2.71 -16.11
CA SER A 62 -1.45 -3.01 -16.47
C SER A 62 -2.38 -1.87 -16.11
N GLY A 63 -1.99 -1.07 -15.12
CA GLY A 63 -2.72 0.12 -14.70
C GLY A 63 -1.87 1.00 -13.79
N VAL A 64 -1.97 2.31 -14.01
CA VAL A 64 -1.38 3.36 -13.18
C VAL A 64 -2.45 4.40 -12.89
N VAL A 65 -2.56 4.77 -11.61
CA VAL A 65 -3.41 5.87 -11.15
C VAL A 65 -2.54 6.82 -10.35
N ILE A 66 -2.55 8.10 -10.72
CA ILE A 66 -1.90 9.19 -9.99
C ILE A 66 -3.01 10.12 -9.52
N LEU A 67 -3.12 10.28 -8.21
CA LEU A 67 -4.09 11.20 -7.60
C LEU A 67 -3.35 12.37 -6.96
N TYR A 68 -3.88 13.56 -7.16
CA TYR A 68 -3.52 14.75 -6.43
C TYR A 68 -4.70 15.17 -5.55
N ARG A 69 -4.49 15.24 -4.23
CA ARG A 69 -5.55 15.50 -3.24
C ARG A 69 -6.81 14.65 -3.46
N GLY A 70 -6.62 13.36 -3.80
CA GLY A 70 -7.70 12.41 -4.05
C GLY A 70 -8.32 12.44 -5.45
N ARG A 71 -8.14 13.52 -6.23
CA ARG A 71 -8.62 13.68 -7.62
C ARG A 71 -7.69 13.04 -8.62
N ILE A 72 -8.22 12.51 -9.71
CA ILE A 72 -7.41 11.88 -10.77
C ILE A 72 -6.61 12.96 -11.49
N LEU A 73 -5.28 12.91 -11.33
CA LEU A 73 -4.34 13.71 -12.11
C LEU A 73 -3.96 12.98 -13.42
N ALA A 74 -3.72 11.68 -13.34
CA ALA A 74 -3.52 10.83 -14.50
C ALA A 74 -3.96 9.39 -14.17
N GLU A 75 -4.58 8.74 -15.14
CA GLU A 75 -4.98 7.35 -15.05
C GLU A 75 -4.90 6.70 -16.42
N GLN A 76 -4.24 5.53 -16.49
CA GLN A 76 -4.14 4.79 -17.75
C GLN A 76 -3.99 3.30 -17.49
N TYR A 77 -4.55 2.50 -18.39
CA TYR A 77 -4.52 1.03 -18.36
C TYR A 77 -3.98 0.51 -19.68
N TRP A 78 -3.22 -0.57 -19.61
CA TRP A 78 -2.61 -1.20 -20.78
C TRP A 78 -2.91 -2.70 -20.76
N PRO A 79 -3.28 -3.29 -21.89
CA PRO A 79 -3.33 -4.73 -22.02
C PRO A 79 -1.90 -5.29 -21.95
N LEU A 80 -1.72 -6.40 -21.23
CA LEU A 80 -0.48 -7.18 -21.26
C LEU A 80 -0.70 -8.43 -22.10
N ASP A 81 0.26 -8.76 -22.94
CA ASP A 81 0.16 -9.91 -23.86
C ASP A 81 0.23 -11.23 -23.08
N PRO A 82 -0.81 -12.08 -23.12
CA PRO A 82 -0.81 -13.37 -22.46
C PRO A 82 0.15 -14.38 -23.08
N LYS A 83 0.59 -14.15 -24.30
CA LYS A 83 1.57 -15.01 -25.01
C LYS A 83 3.01 -14.67 -24.65
N GLU A 84 3.26 -13.51 -23.99
CA GLU A 84 4.59 -13.12 -23.58
C GLU A 84 5.18 -14.14 -22.61
N LYS A 85 6.37 -14.67 -22.97
CA LYS A 85 7.13 -15.59 -22.14
C LYS A 85 8.22 -14.84 -21.38
N THR A 86 8.68 -15.44 -20.28
CA THR A 86 9.90 -14.97 -19.58
C THR A 86 11.12 -15.17 -20.49
N ALA A 87 12.23 -14.53 -20.18
CA ALA A 87 13.51 -14.73 -20.88
C ALA A 87 13.94 -16.21 -20.90
N ALA A 88 13.50 -17.02 -19.95
CA ALA A 88 13.73 -18.48 -19.89
C ALA A 88 12.66 -19.28 -20.67
N GLY A 89 11.84 -18.68 -21.51
CA GLY A 89 10.79 -19.33 -22.31
C GLY A 89 9.60 -19.89 -21.52
N LYS A 90 9.52 -19.63 -20.19
CA LYS A 90 8.44 -20.12 -19.32
C LYS A 90 7.23 -19.19 -19.39
N PRO A 91 6.01 -19.70 -19.09
CA PRO A 91 4.83 -18.84 -18.95
C PRO A 91 5.07 -17.68 -17.98
N ASN A 92 4.60 -16.50 -18.36
CA ASN A 92 4.79 -15.31 -17.54
C ASN A 92 4.01 -15.44 -16.21
N PRO A 93 4.67 -15.35 -15.04
CA PRO A 93 4.02 -15.49 -13.73
C PRO A 93 2.99 -14.39 -13.44
N TYR A 94 2.98 -13.29 -14.19
CA TYR A 94 1.97 -12.25 -14.08
C TYR A 94 0.55 -12.81 -14.22
N PHE A 95 0.32 -13.69 -15.20
CA PHE A 95 -1.03 -14.18 -15.49
C PHE A 95 -1.59 -15.12 -14.41
N HIS A 96 -0.73 -15.74 -13.60
CA HIS A 96 -1.16 -16.45 -12.39
C HIS A 96 -1.63 -15.53 -11.27
N MET A 97 -1.27 -14.25 -11.32
CA MET A 97 -1.63 -13.25 -10.33
C MET A 97 -2.75 -12.31 -10.79
N ARG A 98 -3.21 -12.44 -12.03
CA ARG A 98 -4.39 -11.77 -12.56
C ARG A 98 -5.61 -12.61 -12.28
N LEU A 99 -6.51 -12.10 -11.43
CA LEU A 99 -7.64 -12.87 -10.87
C LEU A 99 -9.00 -12.46 -11.43
N GLY A 100 -8.99 -11.66 -12.50
CA GLY A 100 -10.19 -11.20 -13.19
C GLY A 100 -10.06 -9.78 -13.70
N LYS A 101 -11.21 -9.21 -14.03
CA LYS A 101 -11.38 -7.83 -14.46
C LYS A 101 -12.58 -7.23 -13.73
N ASP A 102 -12.59 -5.93 -13.56
CA ASP A 102 -13.75 -5.21 -13.07
C ASP A 102 -14.73 -4.88 -14.21
N ALA A 103 -15.83 -4.19 -13.88
CA ALA A 103 -16.87 -3.84 -14.84
C ALA A 103 -16.40 -2.87 -15.97
N LYS A 104 -15.21 -2.29 -15.85
CA LYS A 104 -14.58 -1.42 -16.87
C LYS A 104 -13.36 -2.07 -17.52
N ASP A 105 -13.30 -3.40 -17.52
CA ASP A 105 -12.24 -4.23 -18.11
C ASP A 105 -10.84 -4.01 -17.50
N ARG A 106 -10.73 -3.40 -16.30
CA ARG A 106 -9.46 -3.15 -15.61
C ARG A 106 -9.06 -4.39 -14.81
N ALA A 107 -7.77 -4.72 -14.84
CA ALA A 107 -7.27 -5.92 -14.18
C ALA A 107 -7.49 -5.90 -12.65
N ILE A 108 -8.01 -7.01 -12.13
CA ILE A 108 -8.00 -7.34 -10.70
C ILE A 108 -6.79 -8.25 -10.48
N GLU A 109 -5.83 -7.80 -9.70
CA GLU A 109 -4.56 -8.50 -9.51
C GLU A 109 -4.27 -8.78 -8.03
N ASP A 110 -3.66 -9.92 -7.76
CA ASP A 110 -3.00 -10.16 -6.48
C ASP A 110 -1.83 -9.19 -6.32
N VAL A 111 -1.93 -8.25 -5.39
CA VAL A 111 -0.90 -7.23 -5.19
C VAL A 111 0.37 -7.73 -4.50
N ALA A 112 0.50 -9.05 -4.36
CA ALA A 112 1.64 -9.68 -3.72
C ALA A 112 1.93 -9.08 -2.32
N SER A 113 3.18 -8.71 -2.07
CA SER A 113 3.58 -8.20 -0.76
C SER A 113 3.01 -6.82 -0.40
N ALA A 114 2.43 -6.07 -1.35
CA ALA A 114 1.77 -4.81 -1.02
C ALA A 114 0.58 -5.00 -0.06
N GLN A 115 -0.05 -6.18 -0.05
CA GLN A 115 -1.07 -6.56 0.93
C GLN A 115 -0.62 -6.47 2.39
N LYS A 116 0.70 -6.51 2.65
CA LYS A 116 1.24 -6.44 4.01
C LYS A 116 0.83 -5.16 4.72
N SER A 117 0.85 -4.05 3.99
CA SER A 117 0.44 -2.74 4.52
C SER A 117 -1.05 -2.70 4.87
N VAL A 118 -1.89 -3.39 4.09
CA VAL A 118 -3.32 -3.57 4.42
C VAL A 118 -3.46 -4.41 5.71
N THR A 119 -2.71 -5.50 5.83
CA THR A 119 -2.71 -6.32 7.06
C THR A 119 -2.29 -5.49 8.28
N ALA A 120 -1.29 -4.61 8.16
CA ALA A 120 -0.90 -3.74 9.27
C ALA A 120 -2.05 -2.85 9.74
N MET A 121 -2.82 -2.28 8.81
CA MET A 121 -3.97 -1.43 9.18
C MET A 121 -5.08 -2.25 9.85
N LEU A 122 -5.34 -3.47 9.40
CA LEU A 122 -6.29 -4.38 10.07
C LEU A 122 -5.83 -4.75 11.50
N VAL A 123 -4.54 -4.90 11.74
CA VAL A 123 -3.98 -5.08 13.11
C VAL A 123 -4.26 -3.84 13.97
N GLY A 124 -4.04 -2.63 13.44
CA GLY A 124 -4.33 -1.39 14.16
C GLY A 124 -5.81 -1.22 14.49
N ILE A 125 -6.70 -1.53 13.54
CA ILE A 125 -8.14 -1.51 13.77
C ILE A 125 -8.54 -2.53 14.86
N ALA A 126 -7.98 -3.73 14.81
CA ALA A 126 -8.24 -4.76 15.81
C ALA A 126 -7.73 -4.33 17.21
N GLN A 127 -6.58 -3.67 17.29
CA GLN A 127 -6.05 -3.10 18.53
C GLN A 127 -6.98 -2.02 19.09
N HIS A 128 -7.40 -1.05 18.27
CA HIS A 128 -8.32 0.00 18.69
C HIS A 128 -9.64 -0.58 19.24
N LYS A 129 -10.14 -1.64 18.60
CA LYS A 129 -11.34 -2.37 19.06
C LYS A 129 -11.13 -3.22 20.33
N GLY A 130 -9.94 -3.19 20.93
CA GLY A 130 -9.63 -3.96 22.12
C GLY A 130 -9.55 -5.49 21.92
N LEU A 131 -9.54 -5.96 20.67
CA LEU A 131 -9.53 -7.39 20.33
C LEU A 131 -8.15 -8.03 20.50
N LEU A 132 -7.10 -7.27 20.35
CA LEU A 132 -5.70 -7.66 20.56
C LEU A 132 -4.85 -6.43 20.90
N LYS A 133 -3.64 -6.69 21.42
CA LYS A 133 -2.58 -5.69 21.53
C LYS A 133 -1.39 -6.12 20.68
N ILE A 134 -0.68 -5.21 20.03
CA ILE A 134 0.54 -5.58 19.28
C ILE A 134 1.63 -6.15 20.19
N THR A 135 1.56 -5.87 21.48
CA THR A 135 2.42 -6.46 22.52
C THR A 135 2.00 -7.85 22.96
N ASP A 136 0.81 -8.33 22.56
CA ASP A 136 0.39 -9.70 22.88
C ASP A 136 1.35 -10.72 22.27
N PRO A 137 1.76 -11.75 23.01
CA PRO A 137 2.44 -12.90 22.43
C PRO A 137 1.57 -13.57 21.37
N VAL A 138 2.17 -13.97 20.25
CA VAL A 138 1.43 -14.57 19.12
C VAL A 138 0.68 -15.83 19.54
N HIS A 139 1.27 -16.64 20.44
CA HIS A 139 0.64 -17.87 20.93
C HIS A 139 -0.66 -17.64 21.70
N LYS A 140 -0.91 -16.43 22.24
CA LYS A 140 -2.18 -16.07 22.87
C LYS A 140 -3.35 -16.19 21.88
N HIS A 141 -3.11 -15.90 20.61
CA HIS A 141 -4.14 -15.91 19.56
C HIS A 141 -4.11 -17.18 18.70
N LEU A 142 -2.92 -17.77 18.47
CA LEU A 142 -2.76 -18.91 17.59
C LEU A 142 -2.62 -20.26 18.30
N GLY A 143 -2.40 -20.24 19.63
CA GLY A 143 -2.03 -21.41 20.40
C GLY A 143 -0.51 -21.63 20.42
N LYS A 144 -0.04 -22.54 21.28
CA LYS A 144 1.35 -22.98 21.35
C LYS A 144 1.74 -23.75 20.08
N SER A 145 3.03 -23.80 19.78
CA SER A 145 3.60 -24.50 18.60
C SER A 145 3.14 -23.93 17.25
N TRP A 146 2.83 -22.64 17.20
CA TRP A 146 2.51 -21.96 15.96
C TRP A 146 3.76 -21.73 15.08
N SER A 147 4.95 -21.85 15.68
CA SER A 147 6.26 -21.80 15.01
C SER A 147 7.04 -23.09 15.29
N LYS A 148 8.26 -23.17 14.76
CA LYS A 148 9.22 -24.25 15.05
C LYS A 148 10.32 -23.79 16.00
N ALA A 149 10.13 -22.68 16.70
CA ALA A 149 11.05 -22.22 17.72
C ALA A 149 10.86 -23.01 19.04
N PRO A 150 11.89 -23.10 19.88
CA PRO A 150 11.74 -23.58 21.25
C PRO A 150 10.64 -22.79 21.98
N ALA A 151 9.86 -23.45 22.82
CA ALA A 151 8.68 -22.87 23.48
C ALA A 151 9.00 -21.56 24.21
N ALA A 152 10.13 -21.47 24.92
CA ALA A 152 10.57 -20.28 25.63
C ALA A 152 10.88 -19.10 24.68
N ALA A 153 11.38 -19.35 23.48
CA ALA A 153 11.63 -18.35 22.46
C ALA A 153 10.32 -17.93 21.76
N GLU A 154 9.47 -18.90 21.40
CA GLU A 154 8.15 -18.66 20.81
C GLU A 154 7.29 -17.77 21.70
N ALA A 155 7.29 -18.02 23.01
CA ALA A 155 6.51 -17.25 23.97
C ALA A 155 6.85 -15.74 24.00
N LYS A 156 8.06 -15.36 23.59
CA LYS A 156 8.53 -13.96 23.54
C LYS A 156 8.21 -13.26 22.22
N ILE A 157 7.72 -13.98 21.21
CA ILE A 157 7.38 -13.39 19.91
C ILE A 157 5.99 -12.76 20.00
N THR A 158 5.93 -11.44 19.81
CA THR A 158 4.69 -10.67 19.83
C THR A 158 4.19 -10.35 18.41
N ILE A 159 2.93 -9.91 18.29
CA ILE A 159 2.36 -9.43 17.02
C ILE A 159 3.20 -8.28 16.47
N ARG A 160 3.74 -7.38 17.34
CA ARG A 160 4.66 -6.32 16.93
C ARG A 160 5.87 -6.89 16.20
N HIS A 161 6.49 -7.94 16.68
CA HIS A 161 7.64 -8.57 16.03
C HIS A 161 7.30 -9.12 14.63
N LEU A 162 6.05 -9.57 14.41
CA LEU A 162 5.60 -9.98 13.07
C LEU A 162 5.49 -8.81 12.11
N ILE A 163 4.82 -7.72 12.54
CA ILE A 163 4.57 -6.56 11.68
C ILE A 163 5.79 -5.66 11.48
N THR A 164 6.82 -5.78 12.31
CA THR A 164 8.11 -5.08 12.16
C THR A 164 9.19 -5.93 11.49
N MET A 165 8.87 -7.17 11.08
CA MET A 165 9.82 -8.12 10.49
C MET A 165 11.00 -8.47 11.40
N SER A 166 10.78 -8.52 12.71
CA SER A 166 11.82 -8.77 13.73
C SER A 166 11.50 -9.97 14.63
N SER A 167 10.78 -10.97 14.10
CA SER A 167 10.37 -12.14 14.89
C SER A 167 11.52 -13.04 15.35
N GLY A 168 12.72 -12.91 14.76
CA GLY A 168 13.83 -13.80 15.03
C GLY A 168 13.69 -15.20 14.42
N LEU A 169 12.68 -15.40 13.56
CA LEU A 169 12.42 -16.65 12.86
C LEU A 169 12.91 -16.60 11.41
N ASN A 170 13.34 -17.73 10.86
CA ASN A 170 13.62 -17.90 9.44
C ASN A 170 12.32 -18.13 8.63
N ALA A 171 12.44 -18.29 7.31
CA ALA A 171 11.30 -18.52 6.41
C ALA A 171 10.51 -19.81 6.70
N ARG A 172 11.12 -20.79 7.40
CA ARG A 172 10.49 -22.04 7.84
C ARG A 172 9.92 -21.96 9.27
N LEU A 173 9.88 -20.74 9.84
CA LEU A 173 9.47 -20.46 11.23
C LEU A 173 10.37 -21.10 12.29
N GLN A 174 11.61 -21.47 11.96
CA GLN A 174 12.61 -21.96 12.90
C GLN A 174 13.29 -20.76 13.58
N TYR A 175 13.74 -20.96 14.81
CA TYR A 175 14.46 -19.95 15.59
C TYR A 175 15.84 -19.67 15.00
N GLU A 176 16.18 -18.39 14.88
CA GLU A 176 17.51 -17.93 14.46
C GLU A 176 18.11 -16.88 15.42
N ALA A 177 17.28 -16.09 16.06
CA ALA A 177 17.72 -15.02 16.97
C ALA A 177 16.60 -14.65 17.95
N PRO A 178 16.91 -13.99 19.07
CA PRO A 178 15.89 -13.43 19.95
C PRO A 178 14.98 -12.45 19.19
N ALA A 179 13.68 -12.49 19.51
CA ALA A 179 12.72 -11.56 18.92
C ALA A 179 13.12 -10.10 19.18
N GLY A 180 13.04 -9.26 18.16
CA GLY A 180 13.44 -7.85 18.21
C GLY A 180 14.91 -7.57 17.88
N THR A 181 15.79 -8.58 17.74
CA THR A 181 17.23 -8.37 17.57
C THR A 181 17.72 -8.50 16.12
N LYS A 182 16.93 -9.17 15.25
CA LYS A 182 17.27 -9.39 13.83
C LYS A 182 16.10 -8.96 12.95
N TRP A 183 16.38 -8.13 11.94
CA TRP A 183 15.41 -7.82 10.91
C TRP A 183 15.54 -8.84 9.75
N PHE A 184 14.46 -9.50 9.42
CA PHE A 184 14.36 -10.41 8.29
C PHE A 184 13.00 -10.30 7.64
N TYR A 185 12.96 -9.99 6.32
CA TYR A 185 11.72 -9.87 5.56
C TYR A 185 11.00 -11.23 5.46
N ASN A 186 10.32 -11.60 6.53
CA ASN A 186 9.75 -12.92 6.73
C ASN A 186 8.28 -12.99 6.32
N THR A 187 8.03 -13.44 5.08
CA THR A 187 6.67 -13.55 4.55
C THR A 187 5.83 -14.60 5.30
N THR A 188 6.43 -15.67 5.78
CA THR A 188 5.73 -16.73 6.53
C THR A 188 5.32 -16.24 7.92
N ALA A 189 6.22 -15.58 8.63
CA ALA A 189 5.92 -15.08 9.97
C ALA A 189 4.87 -13.96 9.94
N TYR A 190 5.03 -12.93 9.07
CA TYR A 190 4.06 -11.84 9.02
C TYR A 190 2.64 -12.32 8.70
N SER A 191 2.48 -13.36 7.87
CA SER A 191 1.16 -13.87 7.47
C SER A 191 0.32 -14.33 8.68
N ARG A 192 0.97 -14.66 9.80
CA ARG A 192 0.31 -14.98 11.06
C ARG A 192 -0.41 -13.79 11.68
N SER A 193 -0.02 -12.55 11.36
CA SER A 193 -0.68 -11.34 11.85
C SER A 193 -2.16 -11.28 11.44
N LEU A 194 -2.48 -11.55 10.18
CA LEU A 194 -3.87 -11.59 9.71
C LEU A 194 -4.64 -12.73 10.38
N THR A 195 -4.00 -13.87 10.61
CA THR A 195 -4.62 -14.99 11.35
C THR A 195 -4.91 -14.61 12.79
N CYS A 196 -4.00 -13.88 13.47
CA CYS A 196 -4.25 -13.36 14.82
C CYS A 196 -5.48 -12.42 14.82
N VAL A 197 -5.58 -11.50 13.85
CA VAL A 197 -6.74 -10.61 13.73
C VAL A 197 -8.02 -11.41 13.52
N SER A 198 -8.03 -12.38 12.59
CA SER A 198 -9.20 -13.22 12.32
C SER A 198 -9.65 -14.02 13.54
N LYS A 199 -8.69 -14.61 14.26
CA LYS A 199 -8.98 -15.37 15.50
C LYS A 199 -9.52 -14.46 16.61
N ALA A 200 -8.88 -13.31 16.85
CA ALA A 200 -9.31 -12.35 17.86
C ALA A 200 -10.71 -11.78 17.55
N ALA A 201 -10.99 -11.50 16.29
CA ALA A 201 -12.28 -10.98 15.82
C ALA A 201 -13.36 -12.08 15.68
N LYS A 202 -12.99 -13.37 15.72
CA LYS A 202 -13.88 -14.50 15.39
C LYS A 202 -14.56 -14.33 14.02
N MET A 203 -13.84 -13.77 13.05
CA MET A 203 -14.33 -13.51 11.70
C MET A 203 -13.32 -13.95 10.64
N GLU A 204 -13.84 -14.46 9.52
CA GLU A 204 -13.03 -14.75 8.34
C GLU A 204 -12.39 -13.47 7.76
N ALA A 205 -11.17 -13.60 7.19
CA ALA A 205 -10.40 -12.47 6.70
C ALA A 205 -11.15 -11.58 5.70
N ASN A 206 -11.92 -12.17 4.77
CA ASN A 206 -12.72 -11.40 3.82
C ASN A 206 -13.84 -10.61 4.50
N ILE A 207 -14.52 -11.23 5.46
CA ILE A 207 -15.65 -10.60 6.19
C ILE A 207 -15.13 -9.42 7.00
N LEU A 208 -14.10 -9.64 7.83
CA LEU A 208 -13.54 -8.58 8.66
C LEU A 208 -12.94 -7.43 7.82
N THR A 209 -12.23 -7.76 6.73
CA THR A 209 -11.63 -6.75 5.85
C THR A 209 -12.70 -5.92 5.15
N LYS A 210 -13.76 -6.55 4.66
CA LYS A 210 -14.92 -5.84 4.08
C LYS A 210 -15.58 -4.93 5.11
N LYS A 211 -15.83 -5.45 6.31
CA LYS A 211 -16.52 -4.70 7.38
C LYS A 211 -15.71 -3.50 7.87
N TRP A 212 -14.39 -3.66 8.03
CA TRP A 212 -13.57 -2.67 8.72
C TRP A 212 -12.81 -1.74 7.79
N LEU A 213 -12.54 -2.15 6.55
CA LEU A 213 -11.67 -1.40 5.66
C LEU A 213 -12.26 -1.24 4.25
N THR A 214 -12.39 -2.34 3.48
CA THR A 214 -12.72 -2.21 2.05
C THR A 214 -14.14 -1.73 1.79
N GLY A 215 -15.09 -2.06 2.64
CA GLY A 215 -16.48 -1.57 2.56
C GLY A 215 -16.57 -0.08 2.81
N PRO A 216 -16.10 0.45 3.95
CA PRO A 216 -16.06 1.89 4.22
C PRO A 216 -15.40 2.71 3.12
N LEU A 217 -14.33 2.19 2.50
CA LEU A 217 -13.64 2.87 1.42
C LEU A 217 -14.28 2.70 0.03
N GLY A 218 -15.30 1.84 -0.13
CA GLY A 218 -15.87 1.51 -1.43
C GLY A 218 -14.94 0.72 -2.34
N MET A 219 -13.99 -0.07 -1.80
CA MET A 219 -13.08 -0.96 -2.52
C MET A 219 -13.78 -2.26 -2.91
N LYS A 220 -14.73 -2.18 -3.84
CA LYS A 220 -15.68 -3.26 -4.17
C LYS A 220 -15.05 -4.47 -4.88
N ASP A 221 -13.93 -4.25 -5.56
CA ASP A 221 -13.23 -5.28 -6.35
C ASP A 221 -12.09 -5.94 -5.56
N SER A 222 -11.99 -5.63 -4.26
CA SER A 222 -10.92 -6.10 -3.37
C SER A 222 -11.34 -7.28 -2.51
N ARG A 223 -10.55 -8.37 -2.52
CA ARG A 223 -10.78 -9.57 -1.72
C ARG A 223 -9.51 -10.37 -1.46
N TRP A 224 -9.48 -11.12 -0.38
CA TRP A 224 -8.47 -12.14 -0.17
C TRP A 224 -8.79 -13.38 -1.02
N ALA A 225 -7.88 -13.76 -1.90
CA ALA A 225 -8.00 -14.91 -2.78
C ALA A 225 -6.94 -15.97 -2.44
N LYS A 226 -7.30 -17.25 -2.49
CA LYS A 226 -6.36 -18.36 -2.27
C LYS A 226 -5.32 -18.37 -3.40
N ARG A 227 -4.06 -18.62 -3.02
CA ARG A 227 -2.92 -18.79 -3.93
C ARG A 227 -2.59 -20.26 -4.13
N PRO A 228 -2.97 -20.89 -5.23
CA PRO A 228 -2.69 -22.32 -5.43
C PRO A 228 -1.22 -22.68 -5.38
N TRP A 229 -0.35 -21.73 -5.79
CA TRP A 229 1.11 -21.96 -5.81
C TRP A 229 1.80 -21.81 -4.45
N SER A 230 1.10 -21.33 -3.41
CA SER A 230 1.72 -21.08 -2.09
C SER A 230 2.01 -22.34 -1.30
N GLU A 231 1.46 -23.47 -1.72
CA GLU A 231 1.61 -24.77 -1.05
C GLU A 231 2.77 -25.62 -1.62
N ARG A 232 3.46 -25.12 -2.65
CA ARG A 232 4.59 -25.84 -3.26
C ARG A 232 5.79 -25.89 -2.31
N GLY A 233 6.35 -27.09 -2.12
CA GLY A 233 7.52 -27.30 -1.27
C GLY A 233 7.26 -27.40 0.23
N GLY A 234 6.01 -27.63 0.66
CA GLY A 234 5.66 -27.87 2.09
C GLY A 234 5.77 -26.63 2.97
N ILE A 235 6.04 -25.45 2.40
CA ILE A 235 6.10 -24.17 3.11
C ILE A 235 4.84 -23.37 2.76
N VAL A 236 3.88 -23.31 3.65
CA VAL A 236 2.67 -22.49 3.49
C VAL A 236 3.00 -21.05 3.85
N ALA A 237 3.67 -20.35 2.92
CA ALA A 237 3.94 -18.94 3.05
C ALA A 237 2.83 -18.15 2.38
N ASN A 238 2.03 -17.40 3.15
CA ASN A 238 1.13 -16.40 2.60
C ASN A 238 0.04 -17.00 1.67
N LYS A 239 -0.71 -17.96 2.22
CA LYS A 239 -1.74 -18.76 1.53
C LYS A 239 -2.76 -17.92 0.75
N TYR A 240 -3.03 -16.69 1.20
CA TYR A 240 -3.96 -15.78 0.57
C TYR A 240 -3.25 -14.52 0.06
N GLY A 241 -3.71 -14.03 -1.08
CA GLY A 241 -3.32 -12.77 -1.68
C GLY A 241 -4.47 -11.77 -1.67
N LEU A 242 -4.19 -10.49 -1.47
CA LEU A 242 -5.17 -9.45 -1.69
C LEU A 242 -5.26 -9.19 -3.19
N ALA A 243 -6.37 -9.59 -3.80
CA ALA A 243 -6.75 -9.22 -5.15
C ALA A 243 -7.44 -7.85 -5.11
N THR A 244 -7.02 -6.93 -5.98
CA THR A 244 -7.57 -5.56 -6.04
C THR A 244 -7.29 -4.91 -7.39
N THR A 245 -7.96 -3.82 -7.70
CA THR A 245 -7.68 -2.95 -8.85
C THR A 245 -6.75 -1.81 -8.47
N ALA A 246 -6.18 -1.11 -9.47
CA ALA A 246 -5.37 0.09 -9.21
C ALA A 246 -6.18 1.20 -8.53
N ARG A 247 -7.47 1.38 -8.87
CA ARG A 247 -8.36 2.34 -8.21
C ARG A 247 -8.68 1.98 -6.78
N ASP A 248 -9.01 0.73 -6.50
CA ASP A 248 -9.27 0.30 -5.12
C ASP A 248 -8.02 0.47 -4.25
N LEU A 249 -6.84 0.10 -4.78
CA LEU A 249 -5.59 0.33 -4.07
C LEU A 249 -5.31 1.83 -3.86
N ALA A 250 -5.71 2.69 -4.80
CA ALA A 250 -5.61 4.14 -4.65
C ALA A 250 -6.54 4.69 -3.55
N ARG A 251 -7.76 4.12 -3.36
CA ARG A 251 -8.63 4.44 -2.22
C ARG A 251 -7.96 4.17 -0.88
N PHE A 252 -7.27 3.03 -0.78
CA PHE A 252 -6.46 2.73 0.41
C PHE A 252 -5.33 3.76 0.60
N GLY A 253 -4.72 4.22 -0.49
CA GLY A 253 -3.73 5.31 -0.45
C GLY A 253 -4.32 6.64 0.02
N ILE A 254 -5.53 7.01 -0.40
CA ILE A 254 -6.24 8.22 0.08
C ILE A 254 -6.50 8.11 1.58
N LEU A 255 -6.97 6.96 2.07
CA LEU A 255 -7.15 6.74 3.52
C LEU A 255 -5.87 7.03 4.30
N MET A 256 -4.74 6.55 3.79
CA MET A 256 -3.44 6.79 4.42
C MET A 256 -3.01 8.25 4.35
N LEU A 257 -3.24 8.92 3.22
CA LEU A 257 -2.98 10.36 3.05
C LEU A 257 -3.86 11.20 3.97
N ALA A 258 -5.11 10.78 4.18
CA ALA A 258 -6.09 11.39 5.07
C ALA A 258 -5.88 11.04 6.56
N ASN A 259 -4.72 10.49 6.92
CA ASN A 259 -4.44 10.08 8.31
C ASN A 259 -5.53 9.15 8.89
N GLY A 260 -6.02 8.20 8.09
CA GLY A 260 -6.99 7.19 8.51
C GLY A 260 -8.45 7.63 8.49
N ASN A 261 -8.75 8.82 7.97
CA ASN A 261 -10.11 9.30 7.80
C ASN A 261 -10.61 9.01 6.37
N TRP A 262 -11.91 8.79 6.23
CA TRP A 262 -12.60 8.70 4.95
C TRP A 262 -13.87 9.53 5.03
N GLU A 263 -13.89 10.70 4.38
CA GLU A 263 -14.93 11.72 4.58
C GLU A 263 -15.10 12.05 6.08
N LYS A 264 -16.31 11.88 6.59
CA LYS A 264 -16.63 12.09 8.01
C LYS A 264 -16.35 10.88 8.90
N ASN A 265 -15.93 9.74 8.31
CA ASN A 265 -15.72 8.49 9.03
C ASN A 265 -14.25 8.31 9.43
N ASN A 266 -14.04 7.96 10.68
CA ASN A 266 -12.73 7.64 11.21
C ASN A 266 -12.48 6.12 11.06
N VAL A 267 -11.92 5.71 9.92
CA VAL A 267 -11.73 4.28 9.59
C VAL A 267 -10.56 3.67 10.38
N ILE A 268 -9.47 4.44 10.56
CA ILE A 268 -8.35 4.05 11.42
C ILE A 268 -8.32 5.04 12.58
N GLU A 269 -8.98 4.68 13.68
CA GLU A 269 -9.20 5.54 14.82
C GLU A 269 -7.94 5.74 15.67
N ASP A 270 -7.11 4.70 15.84
CA ASP A 270 -5.84 4.78 16.55
C ASP A 270 -4.79 5.55 15.73
N LYS A 271 -4.77 6.88 15.88
CA LYS A 271 -3.81 7.76 15.18
C LYS A 271 -2.37 7.56 15.64
N ALA A 272 -2.17 7.14 16.89
CA ALA A 272 -0.85 6.83 17.42
C ALA A 272 -0.28 5.57 16.75
N TYR A 273 -1.11 4.53 16.59
CA TYR A 273 -0.74 3.34 15.84
C TYR A 273 -0.42 3.66 14.37
N LEU A 274 -1.30 4.44 13.72
CA LEU A 274 -1.11 4.83 12.32
C LEU A 274 0.20 5.58 12.12
N LYS A 275 0.50 6.56 12.97
CA LYS A 275 1.77 7.30 12.96
C LYS A 275 2.97 6.36 13.16
N ALA A 276 2.88 5.43 14.11
CA ALA A 276 3.92 4.44 14.34
C ALA A 276 4.12 3.50 13.14
N ALA A 277 3.02 3.14 12.45
CA ALA A 277 3.06 2.25 11.29
C ALA A 277 3.84 2.83 10.11
N ILE A 278 3.80 4.14 9.91
CA ILE A 278 4.52 4.87 8.85
C ILE A 278 5.77 5.61 9.37
N SER A 279 6.29 5.19 10.52
CA SER A 279 7.55 5.68 11.10
C SER A 279 8.55 4.54 11.27
N PRO A 280 9.85 4.80 11.40
CA PRO A 280 10.84 3.76 11.63
C PRO A 280 10.49 2.90 12.86
N SER A 281 10.27 1.61 12.65
CA SER A 281 9.82 0.69 13.72
C SER A 281 10.97 0.13 14.54
N THR A 282 12.17 0.07 13.97
CA THR A 282 13.39 -0.42 14.61
C THR A 282 14.63 0.32 14.08
N LYS A 283 15.70 0.39 14.92
CA LYS A 283 17.01 0.88 14.47
C LYS A 283 17.71 -0.09 13.50
N ILE A 284 17.28 -1.34 13.44
CA ILE A 284 17.88 -2.38 12.59
C ILE A 284 17.55 -2.11 11.12
N ASN A 285 16.33 -1.62 10.83
CA ASN A 285 15.93 -1.16 9.51
C ASN A 285 15.09 0.12 9.61
N PRO A 286 15.71 1.29 9.60
CA PRO A 286 15.00 2.57 9.69
C PRO A 286 14.15 2.90 8.46
N SER A 287 14.28 2.13 7.38
CA SER A 287 13.45 2.23 6.16
C SER A 287 12.22 1.32 6.21
N TYR A 288 11.81 0.84 7.41
CA TYR A 288 10.65 -0.02 7.56
C TYR A 288 9.84 0.31 8.82
N GLY A 289 8.54 0.50 8.63
CA GLY A 289 7.54 0.68 9.68
C GLY A 289 6.80 -0.61 10.02
N TYR A 290 5.50 -0.53 10.33
CA TYR A 290 4.65 -1.71 10.49
C TYR A 290 4.17 -2.15 9.09
N LEU A 291 4.97 -3.02 8.45
CA LEU A 291 4.72 -3.54 7.09
C LEU A 291 4.64 -2.45 6.00
N TRP A 292 5.19 -1.27 6.24
CA TRP A 292 5.37 -0.19 5.29
C TRP A 292 6.85 0.05 5.01
N TRP A 293 7.18 0.29 3.75
CA TRP A 293 8.50 0.77 3.33
C TRP A 293 8.56 2.28 3.45
N LEU A 294 9.64 2.81 4.03
CA LEU A 294 9.85 4.23 4.29
C LEU A 294 11.03 4.77 3.50
N ASN A 295 10.89 5.95 2.90
CA ASN A 295 11.93 6.56 2.09
C ASN A 295 12.87 7.48 2.87
N GLY A 296 12.59 7.75 4.15
CA GLY A 296 13.36 8.67 5.00
C GLY A 296 14.61 8.09 5.67
N GLY A 297 14.76 6.76 5.66
CA GLY A 297 15.84 6.09 6.36
C GLY A 297 17.23 6.29 5.71
N PRO A 298 18.31 6.32 6.50
CA PRO A 298 19.67 6.46 6.00
C PRO A 298 20.18 5.21 5.28
N PHE A 299 19.59 4.06 5.53
CA PHE A 299 19.88 2.79 4.84
C PHE A 299 18.65 1.90 4.80
N VAL A 300 18.69 0.90 3.92
CA VAL A 300 17.69 -0.16 3.78
C VAL A 300 18.33 -1.49 4.14
N ALA A 301 17.83 -2.18 5.17
CA ALA A 301 18.29 -3.53 5.49
C ALA A 301 17.72 -4.55 4.46
N ARG A 302 18.55 -5.54 4.11
CA ARG A 302 18.19 -6.67 3.26
C ARG A 302 18.04 -7.94 4.12
N GLY A 303 17.29 -8.92 3.61
CA GLY A 303 17.01 -10.16 4.34
C GLY A 303 18.25 -10.98 4.75
N ASN A 304 19.37 -10.77 4.07
CA ASN A 304 20.65 -11.44 4.36
C ASN A 304 21.54 -10.66 5.37
N GLY A 305 20.98 -9.66 6.07
CA GLY A 305 21.72 -8.81 7.01
C GLY A 305 22.53 -7.67 6.38
N GLN A 306 22.68 -7.65 5.05
CA GLN A 306 23.34 -6.54 4.36
C GLN A 306 22.50 -5.26 4.45
N LYS A 307 23.18 -4.12 4.41
CA LYS A 307 22.58 -2.78 4.39
C LYS A 307 22.95 -2.09 3.08
N ARG A 308 21.93 -1.63 2.35
CA ARG A 308 22.15 -0.71 1.24
C ARG A 308 22.05 0.72 1.77
N GLN A 309 23.14 1.47 1.68
CA GLN A 309 23.18 2.88 2.11
C GLN A 309 22.22 3.73 1.26
N GLY A 310 21.73 4.79 1.88
CA GLY A 310 20.84 5.75 1.29
C GLY A 310 19.36 5.34 1.32
N ARG A 311 18.53 6.25 0.82
CA ARG A 311 17.06 6.13 0.81
C ARG A 311 16.59 4.95 -0.03
N LEU A 312 15.40 4.45 0.27
CA LEU A 312 14.75 3.35 -0.47
C LEU A 312 14.70 3.64 -1.98
N THR A 313 14.25 4.83 -2.35
CA THR A 313 14.23 5.37 -3.73
C THR A 313 14.77 6.80 -3.69
N PRO A 314 16.05 7.02 -4.00
CA PRO A 314 16.70 8.34 -3.86
C PRO A 314 16.02 9.46 -4.64
N SER A 315 15.44 9.17 -5.81
CA SER A 315 14.73 10.14 -6.66
C SER A 315 13.32 10.50 -6.16
N ALA A 316 12.77 9.76 -5.17
CA ALA A 316 11.47 10.05 -4.59
C ALA A 316 11.60 11.00 -3.39
N PRO A 317 10.53 11.73 -3.00
CA PRO A 317 10.49 12.55 -1.79
C PRO A 317 10.85 11.77 -0.52
N LYS A 318 11.49 12.44 0.44
CA LYS A 318 11.97 11.81 1.69
C LYS A 318 10.82 11.25 2.54
N ASP A 319 9.69 11.93 2.56
CA ASP A 319 8.50 11.58 3.34
C ASP A 319 7.62 10.50 2.69
N MET A 320 8.00 10.03 1.48
CA MET A 320 7.27 8.94 0.82
C MET A 320 7.30 7.68 1.65
N TYR A 321 6.14 7.04 1.78
CA TYR A 321 6.04 5.65 2.22
C TYR A 321 5.28 4.80 1.22
N ALA A 322 5.55 3.49 1.21
CA ALA A 322 5.10 2.63 0.13
C ALA A 322 4.70 1.22 0.59
N ALA A 323 3.64 0.70 0.00
CA ALA A 323 3.36 -0.73 -0.05
C ALA A 323 3.97 -1.31 -1.33
N GLN A 324 4.86 -2.31 -1.19
CA GLN A 324 5.59 -2.88 -2.32
C GLN A 324 5.32 -4.37 -2.48
N GLY A 325 4.96 -4.76 -3.69
CA GLY A 325 4.70 -6.14 -4.09
C GLY A 325 5.63 -6.61 -5.23
N LYS A 326 5.73 -7.94 -5.36
CA LYS A 326 6.42 -8.59 -6.49
C LYS A 326 5.85 -8.08 -7.83
N LEU A 327 6.62 -8.17 -8.88
CA LEU A 327 6.29 -7.68 -10.23
C LEU A 327 6.05 -6.17 -10.29
N GLY A 328 6.69 -5.41 -9.39
CA GLY A 328 6.58 -3.95 -9.40
C GLY A 328 5.21 -3.41 -9.00
N ARG A 329 4.35 -4.18 -8.32
CA ARG A 329 3.08 -3.68 -7.77
C ARG A 329 3.35 -2.73 -6.64
N ARG A 330 2.76 -1.55 -6.70
CA ARG A 330 3.11 -0.44 -5.81
C ARG A 330 1.88 0.38 -5.42
N LEU A 331 1.90 0.82 -4.19
CA LEU A 331 1.20 2.00 -3.72
C LEU A 331 2.25 2.92 -3.09
N TYR A 332 2.33 4.14 -3.58
CA TYR A 332 3.13 5.20 -2.99
C TYR A 332 2.20 6.27 -2.44
N VAL A 333 2.50 6.75 -1.24
CA VAL A 333 1.86 7.90 -0.63
C VAL A 333 2.93 8.95 -0.36
N LEU A 334 2.72 10.16 -0.88
CA LEU A 334 3.65 11.29 -0.80
C LEU A 334 2.95 12.45 -0.07
N PRO A 335 3.01 12.49 1.26
CA PRO A 335 2.20 13.43 2.05
C PRO A 335 2.43 14.90 1.70
N THR A 336 3.68 15.36 1.67
CA THR A 336 4.02 16.77 1.35
C THR A 336 3.56 17.18 -0.05
N HIS A 337 3.52 16.23 -0.99
CA HIS A 337 3.09 16.47 -2.37
C HIS A 337 1.59 16.24 -2.57
N GLN A 338 0.88 15.77 -1.55
CA GLN A 338 -0.54 15.40 -1.61
C GLN A 338 -0.85 14.40 -2.72
N LEU A 339 0.09 13.45 -2.98
CA LEU A 339 -0.02 12.47 -4.05
C LEU A 339 -0.23 11.06 -3.51
N VAL A 340 -1.09 10.34 -4.21
CA VAL A 340 -1.23 8.87 -4.12
C VAL A 340 -0.98 8.31 -5.51
N ILE A 341 -0.09 7.32 -5.60
CA ILE A 341 0.27 6.69 -6.88
C ILE A 341 0.15 5.18 -6.73
N THR A 342 -0.62 4.55 -7.60
CA THR A 342 -0.67 3.09 -7.70
C THR A 342 -0.15 2.62 -9.05
N ARG A 343 0.54 1.50 -9.03
CA ARG A 343 0.94 0.75 -10.22
C ARG A 343 0.67 -0.73 -10.03
N LEU A 344 -0.06 -1.31 -10.96
CA LEU A 344 -0.21 -2.75 -11.14
C LEU A 344 0.47 -3.18 -12.44
N GLY A 345 0.68 -4.47 -12.61
CA GLY A 345 1.29 -5.03 -13.83
C GLY A 345 2.37 -6.06 -13.59
N ASP A 346 3.16 -6.30 -14.63
CA ASP A 346 4.29 -7.24 -14.62
C ASP A 346 5.60 -6.57 -14.21
N GLN A 347 6.67 -7.37 -14.11
CA GLN A 347 8.00 -6.93 -13.69
C GLN A 347 8.54 -5.82 -14.59
N PRO A 348 8.70 -4.60 -14.08
CA PRO A 348 9.34 -3.52 -14.82
C PRO A 348 10.85 -3.67 -14.82
N GLY A 349 11.54 -2.87 -15.62
CA GLY A 349 12.99 -2.76 -15.58
C GLY A 349 13.53 -2.36 -14.20
N ASN A 350 14.77 -2.72 -13.89
CA ASN A 350 15.38 -2.51 -12.57
C ASN A 350 15.48 -1.03 -12.16
N THR A 351 15.55 -0.12 -13.13
CA THR A 351 15.63 1.33 -12.91
C THR A 351 14.26 2.00 -12.83
N PHE A 352 13.17 1.24 -12.96
CA PHE A 352 11.82 1.78 -13.08
C PHE A 352 11.50 2.83 -12.02
N ASN A 353 11.66 2.51 -10.75
CA ASN A 353 11.31 3.44 -9.68
C ASN A 353 12.11 4.76 -9.77
N THR A 354 13.43 4.67 -10.01
CA THR A 354 14.29 5.84 -10.14
C THR A 354 13.84 6.73 -11.29
N GLU A 355 13.60 6.15 -12.46
CA GLU A 355 13.20 6.88 -13.65
C GLU A 355 11.76 7.38 -13.58
N PHE A 356 10.86 6.63 -12.95
CA PHE A 356 9.48 7.06 -12.70
C PHE A 356 9.44 8.34 -11.86
N PHE A 357 10.15 8.38 -10.74
CA PHE A 357 10.18 9.54 -9.87
C PHE A 357 10.96 10.72 -10.45
N LYS A 358 11.99 10.50 -11.27
CA LYS A 358 12.63 11.58 -12.04
C LYS A 358 11.63 12.26 -13.00
N ARG A 359 10.86 11.46 -13.75
CA ARG A 359 9.83 11.98 -14.67
C ARG A 359 8.69 12.64 -13.93
N LEU A 360 8.27 12.09 -12.78
CA LEU A 360 7.26 12.72 -11.94
C LEU A 360 7.69 14.13 -11.50
N ARG A 361 8.96 14.29 -11.10
CA ARG A 361 9.53 15.58 -10.74
C ARG A 361 9.56 16.56 -11.94
N LEU A 362 9.94 16.09 -13.13
CA LEU A 362 9.91 16.92 -14.34
C LEU A 362 8.49 17.35 -14.70
N ALA A 363 7.50 16.49 -14.48
CA ALA A 363 6.11 16.82 -14.74
C ALA A 363 5.53 17.81 -13.71
N SER A 364 5.93 17.70 -12.43
CA SER A 364 5.44 18.57 -11.36
C SER A 364 6.17 19.92 -11.26
N GLY A 365 7.32 20.09 -11.91
CA GLY A 365 8.17 21.29 -11.80
C GLY A 365 8.82 21.46 -10.41
N LYS A 366 8.80 20.42 -9.58
CA LYS A 366 9.25 20.47 -8.15
C LYS A 366 10.35 19.46 -7.87
#